data_482ceb0d710be9bec0e099b6cff24e65
#
_entry.id   482ceb0d710be9bec0e099b6cff24e65
#
_cell.length_a   1.000
_cell.length_b   1.000
_cell.length_c   1.000
_cell.angle_alpha   90.00
_cell.angle_beta   90.00
_cell.angle_gamma   90.00
#
_symmetry.space_group_name_H-M   'P 1'
#
loop_
_entity.id
_entity.type
_entity.pdbx_description
1 polymer ?
#
loop_
_entity_poly.entity_id
_entity_poly.type
_entity_poly.pdbx_seq_one_letter_code
_entity_poly.pdbx_strand_id
1 'polypeptide(L)'
;MGCTNSRSNNVNRRLRELHCLVREFLENNEDVSNSLDTNLEEVTEAFCNLKCTVKDQQSVLESYVAIREWIDKNADCYAPNANSCECERLNRDVEQILKGITRELLEALNDLNKAIKALENAQCLQAKLDRAFQKYVECVHEEDSSCEC
;
A
#
# COMPACT_ATOMS: atom_id res chain seq x y z
N MET A 1 -23.46 -59.50 -8.46
CA MET A 1 -22.07 -59.00 -8.39
C MET A 1 -21.88 -57.76 -9.27
N GLY A 2 -22.50 -56.64 -8.95
CA GLY A 2 -22.47 -55.44 -9.80
C GLY A 2 -22.35 -54.10 -9.08
N CYS A 3 -22.36 -54.03 -7.76
CA CYS A 3 -22.43 -52.76 -7.02
C CYS A 3 -21.08 -52.21 -6.53
N THR A 4 -20.02 -52.99 -6.54
CA THR A 4 -18.69 -52.57 -6.00
C THR A 4 -17.88 -51.71 -6.97
N ASN A 5 -17.99 -51.91 -8.26
CA ASN A 5 -17.21 -51.14 -9.27
C ASN A 5 -17.71 -49.71 -9.50
N SER A 6 -19.00 -49.48 -9.35
CA SER A 6 -19.59 -48.14 -9.56
C SER A 6 -19.25 -47.18 -8.39
N ARG A 7 -19.13 -47.71 -7.16
CA ARG A 7 -18.81 -46.94 -5.97
C ARG A 7 -17.33 -46.50 -5.96
N SER A 8 -16.42 -47.39 -6.35
CA SER A 8 -14.99 -47.12 -6.48
C SER A 8 -14.70 -46.07 -7.55
N ASN A 9 -15.36 -46.15 -8.71
CA ASN A 9 -15.21 -45.16 -9.78
C ASN A 9 -15.71 -43.76 -9.39
N ASN A 10 -16.75 -43.70 -8.57
CA ASN A 10 -17.29 -42.41 -8.08
C ASN A 10 -16.37 -41.77 -7.03
N VAL A 11 -15.80 -42.57 -6.12
CA VAL A 11 -14.82 -42.09 -5.12
C VAL A 11 -13.57 -41.56 -5.82
N ASN A 12 -13.00 -42.27 -6.78
CA ASN A 12 -11.82 -41.86 -7.53
C ASN A 12 -12.06 -40.59 -8.36
N ARG A 13 -13.28 -40.38 -8.87
CA ARG A 13 -13.65 -39.16 -9.57
C ARG A 13 -13.69 -37.98 -8.62
N ARG A 14 -14.29 -38.12 -7.45
CA ARG A 14 -14.38 -37.03 -6.41
C ARG A 14 -13.02 -36.68 -5.83
N LEU A 15 -12.13 -37.66 -5.65
CA LEU A 15 -10.76 -37.38 -5.20
C LEU A 15 -9.96 -36.59 -6.26
N ARG A 16 -10.14 -36.92 -7.54
CA ARG A 16 -9.51 -36.10 -8.62
C ARG A 16 -10.05 -34.68 -8.67
N GLU A 17 -11.35 -34.52 -8.46
CA GLU A 17 -11.99 -33.21 -8.37
C GLU A 17 -11.42 -32.40 -7.20
N LEU A 18 -11.27 -33.01 -6.02
CA LEU A 18 -10.63 -32.38 -4.86
C LEU A 18 -9.18 -31.95 -5.17
N HIS A 19 -8.39 -32.79 -5.82
CA HIS A 19 -7.01 -32.46 -6.19
C HIS A 19 -6.96 -31.30 -7.19
N CYS A 20 -7.90 -31.19 -8.13
CA CYS A 20 -8.00 -30.05 -9.03
C CYS A 20 -8.31 -28.75 -8.26
N LEU A 21 -9.25 -28.80 -7.31
CA LEU A 21 -9.63 -27.63 -6.50
C LEU A 21 -8.47 -27.18 -5.58
N VAL A 22 -7.76 -28.12 -4.98
CA VAL A 22 -6.56 -27.81 -4.15
C VAL A 22 -5.49 -27.14 -4.99
N ARG A 23 -5.22 -27.65 -6.19
CA ARG A 23 -4.24 -27.04 -7.10
C ARG A 23 -4.66 -25.63 -7.53
N GLU A 24 -5.91 -25.45 -7.92
CA GLU A 24 -6.46 -24.15 -8.28
C GLU A 24 -6.35 -23.13 -7.11
N PHE A 25 -6.65 -23.58 -5.89
CA PHE A 25 -6.45 -22.74 -4.70
C PHE A 25 -4.99 -22.33 -4.55
N LEU A 26 -4.03 -23.25 -4.69
CA LEU A 26 -2.61 -22.96 -4.53
C LEU A 26 -2.10 -22.01 -5.62
N GLU A 27 -2.52 -22.20 -6.87
CA GLU A 27 -2.18 -21.32 -7.99
C GLU A 27 -2.72 -19.90 -7.74
N ASN A 28 -4.00 -19.76 -7.40
CA ASN A 28 -4.61 -18.47 -7.09
C ASN A 28 -3.96 -17.80 -5.88
N ASN A 29 -3.57 -18.58 -4.88
CA ASN A 29 -2.91 -18.08 -3.66
C ASN A 29 -1.49 -17.59 -3.94
N GLU A 30 -0.75 -18.25 -4.82
CA GLU A 30 0.55 -17.79 -5.31
C GLU A 30 0.43 -16.47 -6.09
N ASP A 31 -0.60 -16.35 -6.94
CA ASP A 31 -0.87 -15.10 -7.68
C ASP A 31 -1.15 -13.93 -6.73
N VAL A 32 -1.91 -14.16 -5.66
CA VAL A 32 -2.15 -13.14 -4.62
C VAL A 32 -0.84 -12.76 -3.92
N SER A 33 -0.01 -13.73 -3.57
CA SER A 33 1.29 -13.47 -2.93
C SER A 33 2.19 -12.61 -3.81
N ASN A 34 2.33 -12.96 -5.09
CA ASN A 34 3.12 -12.22 -6.07
C ASN A 34 2.58 -10.79 -6.27
N SER A 35 1.25 -10.63 -6.30
CA SER A 35 0.60 -9.31 -6.40
C SER A 35 0.85 -8.45 -5.17
N LEU A 36 0.83 -9.04 -3.97
CA LEU A 36 1.14 -8.32 -2.73
C LEU A 36 2.58 -7.83 -2.70
N ASP A 37 3.54 -8.65 -3.14
CA ASP A 37 4.95 -8.27 -3.22
C ASP A 37 5.16 -7.12 -4.19
N THR A 38 4.58 -7.20 -5.38
CA THR A 38 4.66 -6.13 -6.39
C THR A 38 4.02 -4.83 -5.89
N ASN A 39 2.82 -4.91 -5.32
CA ASN A 39 2.13 -3.74 -4.80
C ASN A 39 2.89 -3.08 -3.64
N LEU A 40 3.52 -3.87 -2.76
CA LEU A 40 4.32 -3.34 -1.66
C LEU A 40 5.57 -2.61 -2.20
N GLU A 41 6.24 -3.17 -3.20
CA GLU A 41 7.39 -2.52 -3.85
C GLU A 41 6.98 -1.18 -4.50
N GLU A 42 5.89 -1.16 -5.28
CA GLU A 42 5.40 0.05 -5.96
C GLU A 42 4.98 1.14 -4.95
N VAL A 43 4.26 0.78 -3.89
CA VAL A 43 3.83 1.75 -2.87
C VAL A 43 5.02 2.26 -2.06
N THR A 44 6.03 1.42 -1.80
CA THR A 44 7.25 1.82 -1.11
C THR A 44 8.08 2.78 -1.97
N GLU A 45 8.19 2.53 -3.27
CA GLU A 45 8.84 3.46 -4.21
C GLU A 45 8.10 4.80 -4.26
N ALA A 46 6.77 4.78 -4.38
CA ALA A 46 5.94 5.99 -4.36
C ALA A 46 6.13 6.79 -3.05
N PHE A 47 6.23 6.12 -1.91
CA PHE A 47 6.50 6.74 -0.62
C PHE A 47 7.88 7.42 -0.58
N CYS A 48 8.91 6.77 -1.10
CA CYS A 48 10.25 7.35 -1.19
C CYS A 48 10.28 8.59 -2.10
N ASN A 49 9.62 8.51 -3.26
CA ASN A 49 9.51 9.62 -4.21
C ASN A 49 8.77 10.81 -3.59
N LEU A 50 7.66 10.54 -2.88
CA LEU A 50 6.90 11.60 -2.21
C LEU A 50 7.69 12.26 -1.07
N LYS A 51 8.53 11.50 -0.35
CA LYS A 51 9.44 12.08 0.66
C LYS A 51 10.42 13.08 0.03
N CYS A 52 10.93 12.81 -1.16
CA CYS A 52 11.76 13.76 -1.90
C CYS A 52 10.97 15.02 -2.25
N THR A 53 9.73 14.88 -2.74
CA THR A 53 8.86 16.01 -3.05
C THR A 53 8.56 16.86 -1.82
N VAL A 54 8.32 16.25 -0.67
CA VAL A 54 8.11 16.97 0.62
C VAL A 54 9.37 17.77 0.99
N LYS A 55 10.55 17.20 0.80
CA LYS A 55 11.82 17.88 1.04
C LYS A 55 12.01 19.07 0.10
N ASP A 56 11.68 18.92 -1.17
CA ASP A 56 11.73 20.00 -2.16
C ASP A 56 10.75 21.13 -1.80
N GLN A 57 9.54 20.78 -1.37
CA GLN A 57 8.56 21.75 -0.88
C GLN A 57 9.06 22.51 0.36
N GLN A 58 9.77 21.85 1.26
CA GLN A 58 10.39 22.51 2.40
C GLN A 58 11.44 23.54 1.94
N SER A 59 12.25 23.21 0.93
CA SER A 59 13.22 24.14 0.35
C SER A 59 12.52 25.34 -0.31
N VAL A 60 11.37 25.15 -0.93
CA VAL A 60 10.53 26.25 -1.45
C VAL A 60 10.05 27.17 -0.32
N LEU A 61 9.58 26.61 0.79
CA LEU A 61 9.16 27.38 1.96
C LEU A 61 10.33 28.19 2.55
N GLU A 62 11.50 27.60 2.69
CA GLU A 62 12.71 28.28 3.17
C GLU A 62 13.10 29.44 2.25
N SER A 63 13.04 29.24 0.93
CA SER A 63 13.30 30.27 -0.07
C SER A 63 12.28 31.42 0.02
N TYR A 64 11.00 31.08 0.23
CA TYR A 64 9.94 32.07 0.43
C TYR A 64 10.17 32.90 1.68
N VAL A 65 10.55 32.27 2.79
CA VAL A 65 10.90 32.98 4.03
C VAL A 65 12.06 33.93 3.80
N ALA A 66 13.12 33.50 3.13
CA ALA A 66 14.27 34.35 2.80
C ALA A 66 13.87 35.55 1.92
N ILE A 67 12.99 35.37 0.95
CA ILE A 67 12.43 36.46 0.14
C ILE A 67 11.67 37.46 1.03
N ARG A 68 10.83 36.98 1.93
CA ARG A 68 10.07 37.82 2.84
C ARG A 68 10.99 38.63 3.77
N GLU A 69 12.01 38.00 4.33
CA GLU A 69 13.00 38.69 5.17
C GLU A 69 13.77 39.78 4.40
N TRP A 70 14.12 39.50 3.13
CA TRP A 70 14.77 40.50 2.27
C TRP A 70 13.84 41.67 1.99
N ILE A 71 12.57 41.43 1.65
CA ILE A 71 11.59 42.49 1.42
C ILE A 71 11.41 43.34 2.68
N ASP A 72 11.24 42.72 3.83
CA ASP A 72 11.05 43.45 5.10
C ASP A 72 12.21 44.39 5.44
N LYS A 73 13.43 43.99 5.05
CA LYS A 73 14.64 44.82 5.29
C LYS A 73 14.91 45.90 4.26
N ASN A 74 14.47 45.70 3.00
CA ASN A 74 14.95 46.49 1.85
C ASN A 74 13.82 47.14 1.04
N ALA A 75 12.55 46.86 1.32
CA ALA A 75 11.44 47.33 0.48
C ALA A 75 11.39 48.83 0.30
N ASP A 76 11.62 49.59 1.34
CA ASP A 76 11.55 51.05 1.32
C ASP A 76 12.53 51.68 0.32
N CYS A 77 13.71 51.06 0.14
CA CYS A 77 14.75 51.55 -0.74
C CYS A 77 14.71 50.95 -2.14
N TYR A 78 14.38 49.66 -2.27
CA TYR A 78 14.58 48.89 -3.50
C TYR A 78 13.30 48.30 -4.10
N ALA A 79 12.23 48.17 -3.31
CA ALA A 79 10.97 47.60 -3.74
C ALA A 79 9.76 48.25 -3.05
N PRO A 80 9.54 49.59 -3.20
CA PRO A 80 8.54 50.35 -2.43
C PRO A 80 7.11 49.84 -2.68
N ASN A 81 6.79 49.24 -3.85
CA ASN A 81 5.48 48.68 -4.14
C ASN A 81 5.18 47.41 -3.36
N ALA A 82 6.18 46.77 -2.76
CA ALA A 82 6.00 45.56 -1.94
C ALA A 82 5.06 45.79 -0.74
N ASN A 83 5.00 47.04 -0.23
CA ASN A 83 4.13 47.43 0.89
C ASN A 83 2.75 47.90 0.43
N SER A 84 2.41 47.84 -0.87
CA SER A 84 1.07 48.16 -1.35
C SER A 84 0.04 47.11 -0.87
N CYS A 85 -1.21 47.57 -0.69
CA CYS A 85 -2.31 46.65 -0.29
C CYS A 85 -2.48 45.46 -1.24
N GLU A 86 -2.21 45.66 -2.54
CA GLU A 86 -2.31 44.56 -3.54
C GLU A 86 -1.17 43.56 -3.37
N CYS A 87 0.08 44.01 -3.20
CA CYS A 87 1.20 43.11 -2.99
C CYS A 87 1.07 42.34 -1.66
N GLU A 88 0.58 42.95 -0.60
CA GLU A 88 0.30 42.26 0.66
C GLU A 88 -0.81 41.21 0.52
N ARG A 89 -1.86 41.52 -0.27
CA ARG A 89 -2.92 40.53 -0.57
C ARG A 89 -2.36 39.33 -1.31
N LEU A 90 -1.60 39.57 -2.39
CA LEU A 90 -0.94 38.55 -3.17
C LEU A 90 0.03 37.71 -2.33
N ASN A 91 0.76 38.34 -1.43
CA ASN A 91 1.64 37.64 -0.51
C ASN A 91 0.87 36.69 0.42
N ARG A 92 -0.28 37.11 0.95
CA ARG A 92 -1.15 36.22 1.74
C ARG A 92 -1.68 35.05 0.92
N ASP A 93 -2.06 35.31 -0.34
CA ASP A 93 -2.51 34.25 -1.24
C ASP A 93 -1.41 33.22 -1.50
N VAL A 94 -0.17 33.66 -1.78
CA VAL A 94 1.00 32.78 -1.94
C VAL A 94 1.25 31.95 -0.67
N GLU A 95 1.21 32.58 0.49
CA GLU A 95 1.42 31.89 1.76
C GLU A 95 0.37 30.82 2.03
N GLN A 96 -0.90 31.09 1.75
CA GLN A 96 -1.99 30.14 1.89
C GLN A 96 -1.85 28.97 0.93
N ILE A 97 -1.47 29.22 -0.33
CA ILE A 97 -1.23 28.19 -1.34
C ILE A 97 -0.08 27.28 -0.91
N LEU A 98 1.05 27.85 -0.48
CA LEU A 98 2.20 27.08 0.00
C LEU A 98 1.86 26.19 1.19
N LYS A 99 1.11 26.71 2.17
CA LYS A 99 0.60 25.94 3.32
C LYS A 99 -0.33 24.82 2.88
N GLY A 100 -1.22 25.11 1.89
CA GLY A 100 -2.12 24.13 1.30
C GLY A 100 -1.36 22.97 0.65
N ILE A 101 -0.39 23.27 -0.21
CA ILE A 101 0.45 22.25 -0.87
C ILE A 101 1.17 21.38 0.18
N THR A 102 1.78 22.00 1.17
CA THR A 102 2.50 21.27 2.23
C THR A 102 1.57 20.33 2.98
N ARG A 103 0.37 20.77 3.33
CA ARG A 103 -0.63 19.92 4.01
C ARG A 103 -1.00 18.72 3.16
N GLU A 104 -1.37 18.92 1.89
CA GLU A 104 -1.76 17.84 0.98
C GLU A 104 -0.63 16.81 0.78
N LEU A 105 0.61 17.28 0.64
CA LEU A 105 1.78 16.39 0.52
C LEU A 105 2.00 15.56 1.80
N LEU A 106 1.84 16.14 2.97
CA LEU A 106 1.99 15.42 4.25
C LEU A 106 0.85 14.42 4.47
N GLU A 107 -0.38 14.75 4.08
CA GLU A 107 -1.51 13.81 4.12
C GLU A 107 -1.27 12.63 3.18
N ALA A 108 -0.85 12.88 1.94
CA ALA A 108 -0.51 11.83 0.98
C ALA A 108 0.62 10.92 1.50
N LEU A 109 1.66 11.49 2.12
CA LEU A 109 2.75 10.73 2.73
C LEU A 109 2.26 9.82 3.85
N ASN A 110 1.36 10.32 4.70
CA ASN A 110 0.76 9.54 5.77
C ASN A 110 -0.12 8.39 5.23
N ASP A 111 -0.87 8.63 4.17
CA ASP A 111 -1.73 7.62 3.57
C ASP A 111 -0.92 6.52 2.87
N LEU A 112 0.18 6.85 2.18
CA LEU A 112 1.11 5.85 1.64
C LEU A 112 1.75 5.02 2.76
N ASN A 113 2.13 5.63 3.88
CA ASN A 113 2.67 4.90 5.04
C ASN A 113 1.65 3.91 5.64
N LYS A 114 0.36 4.30 5.71
CA LYS A 114 -0.72 3.39 6.11
C LYS A 114 -0.89 2.23 5.12
N ALA A 115 -0.83 2.53 3.81
CA ALA A 115 -0.92 1.51 2.77
C ALA A 115 0.22 0.49 2.85
N ILE A 116 1.46 0.92 3.07
CA ILE A 116 2.61 0.03 3.29
C ILE A 116 2.33 -0.92 4.45
N LYS A 117 1.92 -0.39 5.61
CA LYS A 117 1.63 -1.21 6.79
C LYS A 117 0.49 -2.21 6.55
N ALA A 118 -0.54 -1.81 5.81
CA ALA A 118 -1.64 -2.70 5.44
C ALA A 118 -1.18 -3.85 4.53
N LEU A 119 -0.31 -3.56 3.54
CA LEU A 119 0.26 -4.56 2.64
C LEU A 119 1.22 -5.51 3.39
N GLU A 120 2.06 -5.02 4.28
CA GLU A 120 2.92 -5.84 5.14
C GLU A 120 2.09 -6.79 6.03
N ASN A 121 0.98 -6.30 6.60
CA ASN A 121 0.06 -7.12 7.36
C ASN A 121 -0.61 -8.19 6.47
N ALA A 122 -1.01 -7.84 5.24
CA ALA A 122 -1.58 -8.78 4.29
C ALA A 122 -0.57 -9.88 3.91
N GLN A 123 0.69 -9.56 3.68
CA GLN A 123 1.75 -10.55 3.44
C GLN A 123 1.92 -11.49 4.64
N CYS A 124 1.90 -10.95 5.86
CA CYS A 124 1.98 -11.77 7.07
C CYS A 124 0.79 -12.74 7.19
N LEU A 125 -0.42 -12.28 6.88
CA LEU A 125 -1.63 -13.12 6.84
C LEU A 125 -1.57 -14.16 5.71
N GLN A 126 -1.04 -13.79 4.55
CA GLN A 126 -0.83 -14.71 3.43
C GLN A 126 0.10 -15.86 3.82
N ALA A 127 1.22 -15.56 4.47
CA ALA A 127 2.15 -16.58 4.97
C ALA A 127 1.53 -17.49 6.05
N LYS A 128 0.58 -16.97 6.84
CA LYS A 128 -0.18 -17.77 7.81
C LYS A 128 -1.20 -18.66 7.10
N LEU A 129 -1.86 -18.15 6.05
CA LEU A 129 -2.80 -18.90 5.24
C LEU A 129 -2.11 -20.10 4.58
N ASP A 130 -0.94 -19.93 3.98
CA ASP A 130 -0.17 -21.00 3.35
C ASP A 130 0.09 -22.15 4.33
N ARG A 131 0.57 -21.80 5.53
CA ARG A 131 0.85 -22.79 6.57
C ARG A 131 -0.41 -23.48 7.10
N ALA A 132 -1.48 -22.72 7.30
CA ALA A 132 -2.75 -23.25 7.78
C ALA A 132 -3.41 -24.16 6.74
N PHE A 133 -3.36 -23.76 5.46
CA PHE A 133 -3.92 -24.53 4.37
C PHE A 133 -3.16 -25.84 4.15
N GLN A 134 -1.82 -25.81 4.21
CA GLN A 134 -1.01 -27.02 4.15
C GLN A 134 -1.43 -28.03 5.23
N LYS A 135 -1.52 -27.57 6.50
CA LYS A 135 -1.97 -28.42 7.61
C LYS A 135 -3.39 -28.94 7.43
N TYR A 136 -4.27 -28.13 6.86
CA TYR A 136 -5.64 -28.56 6.55
C TYR A 136 -5.67 -29.65 5.49
N VAL A 137 -4.90 -29.51 4.41
CA VAL A 137 -4.80 -30.54 3.36
C VAL A 137 -4.19 -31.84 3.90
N GLU A 138 -3.15 -31.74 4.73
CA GLU A 138 -2.54 -32.90 5.42
C GLU A 138 -3.59 -33.60 6.30
N CYS A 139 -4.36 -32.84 7.09
CA CYS A 139 -5.43 -33.39 7.93
C CYS A 139 -6.50 -34.11 7.11
N VAL A 140 -6.91 -33.56 5.97
CA VAL A 140 -7.89 -34.21 5.06
C VAL A 140 -7.34 -35.50 4.48
N HIS A 141 -6.04 -35.60 4.21
CA HIS A 141 -5.40 -36.81 3.67
C HIS A 141 -5.12 -37.88 4.76
N GLU A 142 -4.95 -37.48 6.01
CA GLU A 142 -4.69 -38.39 7.12
C GLU A 142 -5.94 -39.09 7.67
N GLU A 143 -7.14 -38.74 7.22
CA GLU A 143 -8.41 -39.37 7.66
C GLU A 143 -8.58 -40.84 7.29
N ASP A 144 -7.59 -41.47 6.63
CA ASP A 144 -7.54 -42.93 6.47
C ASP A 144 -6.95 -43.67 7.69
N SER A 145 -6.50 -42.96 8.73
CA SER A 145 -6.04 -43.54 9.98
C SER A 145 -6.53 -42.74 11.19
N SER A 146 -7.70 -43.15 11.72
CA SER A 146 -8.21 -42.83 13.06
C SER A 146 -8.40 -41.33 13.39
N CYS A 147 -9.51 -40.73 12.93
CA CYS A 147 -10.19 -39.71 13.69
C CYS A 147 -11.38 -40.35 14.41
N GLU A 148 -11.16 -40.87 15.64
CA GLU A 148 -12.20 -40.96 16.64
C GLU A 148 -12.41 -39.55 17.17
N CYS A 149 -13.56 -38.97 16.83
CA CYS A 149 -14.12 -37.85 17.59
C CYS A 149 -14.81 -38.39 18.83
#